data_3d34dc4171417ced897170517a1ac78d
#
_entry.id   3d34dc4171417ced897170517a1ac78d
#
_cell.length_a   1.000
_cell.length_b   1.000
_cell.length_c   1.000
_cell.angle_alpha   90.00
_cell.angle_beta   90.00
_cell.angle_gamma   90.00
#
_symmetry.space_group_name_H-M   'P 1'
#
loop_
_entity.id
_entity.type
_entity.pdbx_description
1 polymer ?
#
loop_
_entity_poly.entity_id
_entity_poly.type
_entity_poly.pdbx_seq_one_letter_code
_entity_poly.pdbx_strand_id
1 'polypeptide(L)'
;MTPLVDSYGRIHDNLRLSVTDRCNIRCFYCMPEADVKFQPREQLLTFEEIERFARIAVTMGVRKLRITGGEPLVRKNLATLIRKLVSIEGIEDIALTTNGVLLADHAEELYEAGLRRINVHLDTLDRERFLKITRRDDLGKVLEGIETCRRLGYGPIKINAVAVKNLVEPDIVPLARYGRERDIEIRYIEFMPLDAQGLWDRDRVLLADTMLAMLAKEIGPLEEVPDRDPRAPATEYRFSDGVGRIGFIASVSRPFCLNCNRIRLTSDGKLRYCLFAIDETDVRSLLREGGSDDAIRAAIRSCVSEKWIGHEINSARFVPPPRPMYSIGG
;
A
#
# COMPACT_ATOMS: atom_id res chain seq x y z
N MET A 1 26.06 -10.35 -2.20
CA MET A 1 24.61 -10.66 -2.36
C MET A 1 24.24 -10.48 -3.82
N THR A 2 23.59 -11.46 -4.43
CA THR A 2 23.08 -11.29 -5.81
C THR A 2 21.71 -10.62 -5.73
N PRO A 3 21.50 -9.45 -6.34
CA PRO A 3 20.23 -8.75 -6.29
C PRO A 3 19.12 -9.58 -6.95
N LEU A 4 17.91 -9.43 -6.47
CA LEU A 4 16.72 -10.05 -7.03
C LEU A 4 16.30 -9.24 -8.28
N VAL A 5 16.52 -9.81 -9.47
CA VAL A 5 16.32 -9.16 -10.77
C VAL A 5 15.30 -9.95 -11.58
N ASP A 6 14.36 -9.28 -12.24
CA ASP A 6 13.40 -9.90 -13.17
C ASP A 6 13.95 -10.00 -14.60
N SER A 7 13.15 -10.59 -15.49
CA SER A 7 13.50 -10.79 -16.91
C SER A 7 13.69 -9.49 -17.70
N TYR A 8 13.34 -8.32 -17.14
CA TYR A 8 13.49 -7.00 -17.73
C TYR A 8 14.60 -6.17 -17.08
N GLY A 9 15.40 -6.77 -16.19
CA GLY A 9 16.51 -6.09 -15.52
C GLY A 9 16.12 -5.21 -14.33
N ARG A 10 14.86 -5.26 -13.86
CA ARG A 10 14.40 -4.47 -12.70
C ARG A 10 14.82 -5.14 -11.39
N ILE A 11 15.42 -4.37 -10.49
CA ILE A 11 15.83 -4.84 -9.16
C ILE A 11 14.63 -4.74 -8.21
N HIS A 12 14.34 -5.84 -7.49
CA HIS A 12 13.24 -5.96 -6.55
C HIS A 12 13.73 -5.88 -5.10
N ASP A 13 13.73 -4.67 -4.54
CA ASP A 13 14.19 -4.37 -3.18
C ASP A 13 13.07 -4.01 -2.20
N ASN A 14 11.79 -4.02 -2.65
CA ASN A 14 10.64 -3.58 -1.88
C ASN A 14 9.60 -4.71 -1.75
N LEU A 15 9.47 -5.25 -0.53
CA LEU A 15 8.54 -6.32 -0.20
C LEU A 15 7.32 -5.76 0.55
N ARG A 16 6.13 -6.03 0.05
CA ARG A 16 4.87 -5.80 0.76
C ARG A 16 4.44 -7.06 1.47
N LEU A 17 4.21 -6.96 2.77
CA LEU A 17 3.80 -8.04 3.65
C LEU A 17 2.36 -7.81 4.11
N SER A 18 1.42 -8.59 3.59
CA SER A 18 0.07 -8.62 4.13
C SER A 18 0.04 -9.50 5.37
N VAL A 19 -0.42 -8.93 6.48
CA VAL A 19 -0.46 -9.66 7.76
C VAL A 19 -1.84 -10.23 8.07
N THR A 20 -2.88 -9.80 7.35
CA THR A 20 -4.28 -10.27 7.51
C THR A 20 -5.09 -9.87 6.30
N ASP A 21 -6.13 -10.61 5.99
CA ASP A 21 -7.18 -10.27 5.02
C ASP A 21 -8.38 -9.54 5.67
N ARG A 22 -8.41 -9.44 7.01
CA ARG A 22 -9.50 -8.81 7.77
C ARG A 22 -9.34 -7.30 7.81
N CYS A 23 -10.49 -6.60 7.79
CA CYS A 23 -10.55 -5.15 7.88
C CYS A 23 -11.75 -4.73 8.73
N ASN A 24 -11.64 -3.64 9.47
CA ASN A 24 -12.69 -3.06 10.31
C ASN A 24 -13.61 -2.07 9.57
N ILE A 25 -13.25 -1.67 8.34
CA ILE A 25 -14.08 -0.85 7.45
C ILE A 25 -14.46 -1.62 6.18
N ARG A 26 -15.35 -1.05 5.36
CA ARG A 26 -15.88 -1.66 4.14
C ARG A 26 -15.86 -0.68 2.97
N CYS A 27 -14.67 -0.23 2.58
CA CYS A 27 -14.53 0.64 1.41
C CYS A 27 -15.09 -0.07 0.17
N PHE A 28 -16.04 0.57 -0.52
CA PHE A 28 -16.78 -0.04 -1.61
C PHE A 28 -15.88 -0.50 -2.77
N TYR A 29 -14.75 0.15 -2.98
CA TYR A 29 -13.77 -0.18 -4.02
C TYR A 29 -12.74 -1.24 -3.58
N CYS A 30 -12.83 -1.78 -2.39
CA CYS A 30 -11.88 -2.74 -1.84
C CYS A 30 -12.56 -4.02 -1.35
N MET A 31 -13.56 -3.89 -0.47
CA MET A 31 -14.17 -5.01 0.26
C MET A 31 -15.69 -4.91 0.19
N PRO A 32 -16.42 -6.01 -0.12
CA PRO A 32 -17.87 -6.02 -0.09
C PRO A 32 -18.41 -5.72 1.31
N GLU A 33 -19.65 -5.26 1.39
CA GLU A 33 -20.30 -4.94 2.66
C GLU A 33 -20.63 -6.19 3.48
N ALA A 34 -21.15 -7.21 2.80
CA ALA A 34 -21.58 -8.47 3.37
C ALA A 34 -20.88 -9.67 2.70
N ASP A 35 -21.02 -10.84 3.27
CA ASP A 35 -20.57 -12.13 2.72
C ASP A 35 -19.06 -12.21 2.41
N VAL A 36 -18.25 -11.45 3.16
CA VAL A 36 -16.79 -11.49 3.03
C VAL A 36 -16.27 -12.82 3.57
N LYS A 37 -15.69 -13.62 2.68
CA LYS A 37 -15.01 -14.86 3.06
C LYS A 37 -13.56 -14.57 3.42
N PHE A 38 -13.26 -14.61 4.72
CA PHE A 38 -11.90 -14.49 5.22
C PHE A 38 -11.21 -15.85 5.29
N GLN A 39 -9.88 -15.84 5.16
CA GLN A 39 -9.09 -17.04 5.39
C GLN A 39 -9.22 -17.52 6.84
N PRO A 40 -9.34 -18.84 7.09
CA PRO A 40 -9.22 -19.41 8.42
C PRO A 40 -7.91 -18.98 9.09
N ARG A 41 -7.93 -18.77 10.40
CA ARG A 41 -6.77 -18.25 11.15
C ARG A 41 -5.52 -19.14 10.98
N GLU A 42 -5.71 -20.43 10.93
CA GLU A 42 -4.67 -21.44 10.74
C GLU A 42 -4.02 -21.39 9.35
N GLN A 43 -4.67 -20.76 8.38
CA GLN A 43 -4.10 -20.55 7.06
C GLN A 43 -3.28 -19.26 6.94
N LEU A 44 -3.43 -18.34 7.89
CA LEU A 44 -2.61 -17.14 7.92
C LEU A 44 -1.19 -17.46 8.38
N LEU A 45 -0.19 -16.81 7.79
CA LEU A 45 1.20 -16.91 8.23
C LEU A 45 1.35 -16.45 9.69
N THR A 46 2.14 -17.16 10.48
CA THR A 46 2.57 -16.71 11.80
C THR A 46 3.59 -15.58 11.69
N PHE A 47 3.88 -14.90 12.78
CA PHE A 47 4.92 -13.85 12.78
C PHE A 47 6.32 -14.43 12.57
N GLU A 48 6.55 -15.65 13.03
CA GLU A 48 7.80 -16.39 12.84
C GLU A 48 7.99 -16.78 11.36
N GLU A 49 6.91 -17.21 10.69
CA GLU A 49 6.93 -17.52 9.24
C GLU A 49 7.20 -16.26 8.42
N ILE A 50 6.56 -15.11 8.76
CA ILE A 50 6.80 -13.83 8.12
C ILE A 50 8.24 -13.35 8.35
N GLU A 51 8.75 -13.45 9.58
CA GLU A 51 10.13 -13.09 9.92
C GLU A 51 11.12 -13.94 9.14
N ARG A 52 10.95 -15.29 9.11
CA ARG A 52 11.83 -16.19 8.34
C ARG A 52 11.84 -15.83 6.87
N PHE A 53 10.67 -15.59 6.28
CA PHE A 53 10.58 -15.18 4.87
C PHE A 53 11.29 -13.85 4.62
N ALA A 54 11.08 -12.85 5.50
CA ALA A 54 11.73 -11.54 5.37
C ALA A 54 13.27 -11.65 5.46
N ARG A 55 13.81 -12.44 6.40
CA ARG A 55 15.24 -12.70 6.52
C ARG A 55 15.81 -13.30 5.23
N ILE A 56 15.14 -14.28 4.66
CA ILE A 56 15.54 -14.89 3.39
C ILE A 56 15.52 -13.86 2.26
N ALA A 57 14.45 -13.08 2.14
CA ALA A 57 14.29 -12.04 1.12
C ALA A 57 15.39 -10.96 1.21
N VAL A 58 15.82 -10.60 2.43
CA VAL A 58 16.94 -9.67 2.66
C VAL A 58 18.24 -10.20 2.11
N THR A 59 18.52 -11.51 2.23
CA THR A 59 19.72 -12.11 1.61
C THR A 59 19.73 -12.02 0.08
N MET A 60 18.56 -11.75 -0.52
CA MET A 60 18.36 -11.60 -1.96
C MET A 60 18.29 -10.12 -2.40
N GLY A 61 18.51 -9.17 -1.50
CA GLY A 61 18.56 -7.74 -1.81
C GLY A 61 17.30 -6.94 -1.46
N VAL A 62 16.30 -7.53 -0.80
CA VAL A 62 15.19 -6.76 -0.25
C VAL A 62 15.69 -5.87 0.88
N ARG A 63 15.32 -4.57 0.84
CA ARG A 63 15.75 -3.53 1.79
C ARG A 63 14.57 -2.82 2.44
N LYS A 64 13.42 -2.80 1.77
CA LYS A 64 12.26 -2.01 2.18
C LYS A 64 11.07 -2.93 2.43
N LEU A 65 10.45 -2.82 3.61
CA LEU A 65 9.25 -3.54 3.96
C LEU A 65 8.05 -2.59 4.05
N ARG A 66 6.91 -3.05 3.55
CA ARG A 66 5.62 -2.36 3.68
C ARG A 66 4.63 -3.30 4.31
N ILE A 67 4.35 -3.09 5.58
CA ILE A 67 3.35 -3.85 6.32
C ILE A 67 1.97 -3.37 5.92
N THR A 68 1.12 -4.30 5.53
CA THR A 68 -0.22 -4.05 5.04
C THR A 68 -1.14 -5.23 5.38
N GLY A 69 -2.31 -5.29 4.77
CA GLY A 69 -3.28 -6.36 4.96
C GLY A 69 -4.60 -5.96 4.33
N GLY A 70 -5.70 -6.45 4.88
CA GLY A 70 -6.94 -5.71 4.91
C GLY A 70 -6.71 -4.46 5.78
N GLU A 71 -6.78 -4.62 7.12
CA GLU A 71 -6.27 -3.63 8.06
C GLU A 71 -5.26 -4.28 9.02
N PRO A 72 -3.97 -3.92 8.95
CA PRO A 72 -2.95 -4.58 9.76
C PRO A 72 -3.15 -4.42 11.28
N LEU A 73 -3.75 -3.31 11.73
CA LEU A 73 -3.96 -3.03 13.15
C LEU A 73 -5.05 -3.92 13.80
N VAL A 74 -5.86 -4.65 13.01
CA VAL A 74 -6.77 -5.65 13.57
C VAL A 74 -6.05 -6.95 13.96
N ARG A 75 -4.80 -7.13 13.50
CA ARG A 75 -4.00 -8.28 13.90
C ARG A 75 -3.34 -8.02 15.24
N LYS A 76 -3.72 -8.81 16.27
CA LYS A 76 -3.20 -8.68 17.63
C LYS A 76 -1.67 -8.79 17.67
N ASN A 77 -1.05 -8.02 18.55
CA ASN A 77 0.40 -8.05 18.80
C ASN A 77 1.26 -7.66 17.60
N LEU A 78 0.77 -6.78 16.71
CA LEU A 78 1.52 -6.35 15.52
C LEU A 78 2.89 -5.74 15.89
N ALA A 79 2.99 -5.03 17.01
CA ALA A 79 4.24 -4.48 17.52
C ALA A 79 5.35 -5.55 17.70
N THR A 80 4.96 -6.78 18.07
CA THR A 80 5.91 -7.91 18.17
C THR A 80 6.51 -8.24 16.80
N LEU A 81 5.69 -8.28 15.74
CA LEU A 81 6.20 -8.47 14.39
C LEU A 81 7.12 -7.31 13.96
N ILE A 82 6.73 -6.07 14.25
CA ILE A 82 7.57 -4.90 13.92
C ILE A 82 8.96 -5.02 14.56
N ARG A 83 9.04 -5.34 15.88
CA ARG A 83 10.34 -5.55 16.57
C ARG A 83 11.19 -6.62 15.90
N LYS A 84 10.58 -7.76 15.52
CA LYS A 84 11.25 -8.83 14.79
C LYS A 84 11.81 -8.35 13.44
N LEU A 85 11.01 -7.60 12.67
CA LEU A 85 11.42 -7.10 11.35
C LEU A 85 12.49 -6.00 11.44
N VAL A 86 12.39 -5.10 12.40
CA VAL A 86 13.38 -4.04 12.65
C VAL A 86 14.74 -4.63 13.02
N SER A 87 14.78 -5.78 13.70
CA SER A 87 16.02 -6.46 14.08
C SER A 87 16.74 -7.18 12.94
N ILE A 88 16.15 -7.25 11.74
CA ILE A 88 16.76 -7.90 10.58
C ILE A 88 17.82 -6.97 9.98
N GLU A 89 19.10 -7.35 10.11
CA GLU A 89 20.19 -6.63 9.48
C GLU A 89 20.00 -6.55 7.96
N GLY A 90 20.15 -5.35 7.39
CA GLY A 90 19.96 -5.06 5.97
C GLY A 90 18.57 -4.52 5.60
N ILE A 91 17.62 -4.44 6.53
CA ILE A 91 16.40 -3.66 6.35
C ILE A 91 16.72 -2.18 6.59
N GLU A 92 16.41 -1.34 5.61
CA GLU A 92 16.67 0.10 5.63
C GLU A 92 15.41 0.91 5.94
N ASP A 93 14.23 0.36 5.63
CA ASP A 93 12.96 1.08 5.73
C ASP A 93 11.78 0.15 5.99
N ILE A 94 11.02 0.44 7.04
CA ILE A 94 9.75 -0.21 7.35
C ILE A 94 8.66 0.85 7.42
N ALA A 95 7.57 0.65 6.66
CA ALA A 95 6.39 1.49 6.79
C ALA A 95 5.13 0.64 6.94
N LEU A 96 4.17 1.17 7.68
CA LEU A 96 2.82 0.62 7.83
C LEU A 96 1.86 1.35 6.90
N THR A 97 0.96 0.60 6.24
CA THR A 97 -0.21 1.17 5.56
C THR A 97 -1.45 0.76 6.35
N THR A 98 -2.25 1.72 6.77
CA THR A 98 -3.43 1.53 7.63
C THR A 98 -4.57 2.44 7.21
N ASN A 99 -5.81 2.06 7.51
CA ASN A 99 -6.97 2.94 7.40
C ASN A 99 -7.08 3.97 8.55
N GLY A 100 -6.22 3.87 9.54
CA GLY A 100 -6.08 4.84 10.63
C GLY A 100 -7.10 4.74 11.77
N VAL A 101 -8.17 3.94 11.66
CA VAL A 101 -9.26 3.89 12.66
C VAL A 101 -8.75 3.41 14.04
N LEU A 102 -7.80 2.50 14.07
CA LEU A 102 -7.19 1.97 15.30
C LEU A 102 -5.82 2.59 15.60
N LEU A 103 -5.42 3.59 14.84
CA LEU A 103 -4.05 4.07 14.88
C LEU A 103 -3.72 4.79 16.19
N ALA A 104 -4.65 5.57 16.76
CA ALA A 104 -4.44 6.25 18.04
C ALA A 104 -4.13 5.26 19.17
N ASP A 105 -4.82 4.12 19.20
CA ASP A 105 -4.68 3.11 20.25
C ASP A 105 -3.36 2.33 20.15
N HIS A 106 -2.74 2.26 18.99
CA HIS A 106 -1.55 1.44 18.70
C HIS A 106 -0.28 2.25 18.44
N ALA A 107 -0.40 3.57 18.23
CA ALA A 107 0.72 4.38 17.74
C ALA A 107 1.94 4.33 18.66
N GLU A 108 1.76 4.41 19.98
CA GLU A 108 2.87 4.42 20.94
C GLU A 108 3.63 3.08 20.94
N GLU A 109 2.92 1.95 21.08
CA GLU A 109 3.56 0.62 21.07
C GLU A 109 4.29 0.29 19.78
N LEU A 110 3.76 0.77 18.62
CA LEU A 110 4.40 0.60 17.32
C LEU A 110 5.65 1.50 17.17
N TYR A 111 5.59 2.71 17.73
CA TYR A 111 6.75 3.60 17.75
C TYR A 111 7.88 3.01 18.60
N GLU A 112 7.56 2.50 19.80
CA GLU A 112 8.51 1.80 20.67
C GLU A 112 9.08 0.52 20.03
N ALA A 113 8.27 -0.15 19.19
CA ALA A 113 8.70 -1.31 18.42
C ALA A 113 9.68 -0.95 17.27
N GLY A 114 9.89 0.34 16.98
CA GLY A 114 10.81 0.83 15.96
C GLY A 114 10.15 1.27 14.65
N LEU A 115 8.83 1.27 14.55
CA LEU A 115 8.14 1.80 13.37
C LEU A 115 8.23 3.34 13.37
N ARG A 116 8.61 3.91 12.20
CA ARG A 116 8.76 5.38 12.08
C ARG A 116 7.90 5.97 10.96
N ARG A 117 7.47 5.17 10.00
CA ARG A 117 6.80 5.64 8.78
C ARG A 117 5.40 5.05 8.64
N ILE A 118 4.43 5.92 8.42
CA ILE A 118 3.03 5.54 8.29
C ILE A 118 2.43 6.12 7.02
N ASN A 119 1.67 5.30 6.30
CA ASN A 119 0.77 5.73 5.25
C ASN A 119 -0.66 5.50 5.74
N VAL A 120 -1.43 6.56 5.88
CA VAL A 120 -2.84 6.49 6.27
C VAL A 120 -3.70 6.57 5.03
N HIS A 121 -4.67 5.68 4.90
CA HIS A 121 -5.68 5.78 3.85
C HIS A 121 -6.81 6.69 4.32
N LEU A 122 -7.05 7.78 3.57
CA LEU A 122 -8.11 8.75 3.85
C LEU A 122 -8.53 9.48 2.56
N ASP A 123 -9.74 9.21 2.08
CA ASP A 123 -10.24 9.75 0.81
C ASP A 123 -10.92 11.12 0.95
N THR A 124 -11.38 11.47 2.14
CA THR A 124 -12.21 12.65 2.38
C THR A 124 -12.10 13.14 3.83
N LEU A 125 -12.28 14.43 4.03
CA LEU A 125 -12.45 15.07 5.34
C LEU A 125 -13.94 15.32 5.68
N ASP A 126 -14.83 14.98 4.76
CA ASP A 126 -16.27 15.09 4.94
C ASP A 126 -16.85 13.82 5.57
N ARG A 127 -17.55 13.94 6.71
CA ARG A 127 -18.06 12.81 7.50
C ARG A 127 -19.08 11.96 6.74
N GLU A 128 -19.98 12.59 6.00
CA GLU A 128 -21.04 11.88 5.28
C GLU A 128 -20.42 11.09 4.11
N ARG A 129 -19.47 11.71 3.41
CA ARG A 129 -18.75 11.07 2.31
C ARG A 129 -17.86 9.96 2.82
N PHE A 130 -17.18 10.14 3.97
CA PHE A 130 -16.42 9.09 4.63
C PHE A 130 -17.31 7.87 4.97
N LEU A 131 -18.49 8.11 5.58
CA LEU A 131 -19.47 7.06 5.87
C LEU A 131 -19.93 6.36 4.58
N LYS A 132 -20.22 7.11 3.52
CA LYS A 132 -20.63 6.57 2.22
C LYS A 132 -19.54 5.69 1.59
N ILE A 133 -18.26 6.06 1.69
CA ILE A 133 -17.14 5.33 1.12
C ILE A 133 -16.82 4.08 1.97
N THR A 134 -16.68 4.24 3.30
CA THR A 134 -16.16 3.23 4.20
C THR A 134 -17.21 2.38 4.89
N ARG A 135 -18.50 2.84 4.83
CA ARG A 135 -19.64 2.25 5.55
C ARG A 135 -19.46 2.21 7.07
N ARG A 136 -18.62 3.10 7.58
CA ARG A 136 -18.36 3.29 9.02
C ARG A 136 -18.19 4.78 9.32
N ASP A 137 -18.66 5.19 10.50
CA ASP A 137 -18.59 6.58 10.96
C ASP A 137 -17.40 6.78 11.92
N ASP A 138 -16.20 6.56 11.40
CA ASP A 138 -14.95 6.57 12.18
C ASP A 138 -13.96 7.67 11.73
N LEU A 139 -14.40 8.68 10.95
CA LEU A 139 -13.51 9.76 10.48
C LEU A 139 -12.74 10.43 11.62
N GLY A 140 -13.42 10.72 12.73
CA GLY A 140 -12.79 11.34 13.91
C GLY A 140 -11.62 10.54 14.47
N LYS A 141 -11.76 9.20 14.52
CA LYS A 141 -10.68 8.31 14.98
C LYS A 141 -9.47 8.31 14.04
N VAL A 142 -9.72 8.37 12.72
CA VAL A 142 -8.64 8.46 11.73
C VAL A 142 -7.84 9.76 11.92
N LEU A 143 -8.52 10.89 12.06
CA LEU A 143 -7.87 12.17 12.28
C LEU A 143 -7.10 12.22 13.61
N GLU A 144 -7.67 11.67 14.68
CA GLU A 144 -7.00 11.51 15.97
C GLU A 144 -5.73 10.63 15.86
N GLY A 145 -5.82 9.52 15.11
CA GLY A 145 -4.68 8.65 14.85
C GLY A 145 -3.53 9.36 14.14
N ILE A 146 -3.84 10.18 13.13
CA ILE A 146 -2.84 11.00 12.42
C ILE A 146 -2.18 12.00 13.38
N GLU A 147 -2.95 12.73 14.17
CA GLU A 147 -2.42 13.72 15.13
C GLU A 147 -1.60 13.05 16.24
N THR A 148 -2.00 11.86 16.70
CA THR A 148 -1.23 11.08 17.66
C THR A 148 0.13 10.69 17.10
N CYS A 149 0.18 10.20 15.85
CA CYS A 149 1.45 9.90 15.20
C CYS A 149 2.34 11.13 15.02
N ARG A 150 1.75 12.30 14.68
CA ARG A 150 2.51 13.56 14.59
C ARG A 150 3.15 13.93 15.94
N ARG A 151 2.38 13.85 17.03
CA ARG A 151 2.89 14.14 18.40
C ARG A 151 4.00 13.19 18.83
N LEU A 152 3.94 11.93 18.43
CA LEU A 152 4.95 10.91 18.73
C LEU A 152 6.20 11.02 17.86
N GLY A 153 6.22 11.90 16.84
CA GLY A 153 7.38 12.10 15.97
C GLY A 153 7.52 11.07 14.85
N TYR A 154 6.42 10.45 14.43
CA TYR A 154 6.44 9.68 13.19
C TYR A 154 6.75 10.58 11.99
N GLY A 155 7.58 10.09 11.07
CA GLY A 155 7.89 10.84 9.86
C GLY A 155 8.67 10.07 8.79
N PRO A 156 8.35 10.30 7.53
CA PRO A 156 7.20 11.07 7.03
C PRO A 156 5.87 10.34 7.19
N ILE A 157 4.82 11.07 7.55
CA ILE A 157 3.44 10.61 7.46
C ILE A 157 2.92 10.94 6.05
N LYS A 158 2.24 9.99 5.42
CA LYS A 158 1.64 10.19 4.10
C LYS A 158 0.18 9.78 4.15
N ILE A 159 -0.67 10.55 3.46
CA ILE A 159 -2.08 10.20 3.29
C ILE A 159 -2.28 9.72 1.85
N ASN A 160 -2.85 8.53 1.69
CA ASN A 160 -3.23 7.97 0.40
C ASN A 160 -4.75 8.14 0.22
N ALA A 161 -5.17 8.78 -0.86
CA ALA A 161 -6.58 8.97 -1.22
C ALA A 161 -6.86 8.35 -2.60
N VAL A 162 -7.85 7.47 -2.69
CA VAL A 162 -8.29 6.90 -3.97
C VAL A 162 -9.23 7.88 -4.66
N ALA A 163 -8.81 8.37 -5.82
CA ALA A 163 -9.51 9.39 -6.58
C ALA A 163 -10.60 8.77 -7.48
N VAL A 164 -11.83 8.70 -6.97
CA VAL A 164 -12.99 8.23 -7.71
C VAL A 164 -13.79 9.45 -8.21
N LYS A 165 -13.91 9.58 -9.54
CA LYS A 165 -14.64 10.66 -10.21
C LYS A 165 -16.10 10.72 -9.75
N ASN A 166 -16.66 11.90 -9.66
CA ASN A 166 -18.02 12.20 -9.17
C ASN A 166 -18.26 11.80 -7.69
N LEU A 167 -17.22 11.42 -6.95
CA LEU A 167 -17.37 11.08 -5.53
C LEU A 167 -16.39 11.87 -4.65
N VAL A 168 -15.07 11.81 -4.94
CA VAL A 168 -14.04 12.46 -4.12
C VAL A 168 -13.42 13.71 -4.76
N GLU A 169 -13.91 14.15 -5.91
CA GLU A 169 -13.48 15.42 -6.52
C GLU A 169 -13.58 16.62 -5.57
N PRO A 170 -14.66 16.79 -4.79
CA PRO A 170 -14.75 17.88 -3.82
C PRO A 170 -13.70 17.83 -2.71
N ASP A 171 -13.04 16.69 -2.49
CA ASP A 171 -12.06 16.48 -1.43
C ASP A 171 -10.62 16.73 -1.86
N ILE A 172 -10.36 16.81 -3.17
CA ILE A 172 -8.99 16.99 -3.69
C ILE A 172 -8.33 18.23 -3.08
N VAL A 173 -8.99 19.37 -3.16
CA VAL A 173 -8.46 20.64 -2.61
C VAL A 173 -8.44 20.65 -1.07
N PRO A 174 -9.51 20.28 -0.35
CA PRO A 174 -9.50 20.20 1.11
C PRO A 174 -8.40 19.29 1.67
N LEU A 175 -8.20 18.11 1.11
CA LEU A 175 -7.11 17.19 1.54
C LEU A 175 -5.72 17.82 1.29
N ALA A 176 -5.53 18.45 0.13
CA ALA A 176 -4.26 19.14 -0.14
C ALA A 176 -3.97 20.25 0.86
N ARG A 177 -4.97 21.05 1.20
CA ARG A 177 -4.85 22.11 2.25
C ARG A 177 -4.56 21.49 3.62
N TYR A 178 -5.25 20.42 4.00
CA TYR A 178 -4.98 19.68 5.23
C TYR A 178 -3.54 19.20 5.32
N GLY A 179 -3.00 18.64 4.21
CA GLY A 179 -1.61 18.20 4.14
C GLY A 179 -0.61 19.36 4.25
N ARG A 180 -0.88 20.48 3.58
CA ARG A 180 -0.04 21.70 3.65
C ARG A 180 0.06 22.25 5.06
N GLU A 181 -1.06 22.38 5.78
CA GLU A 181 -1.11 22.90 7.15
C GLU A 181 -0.35 22.02 8.16
N ARG A 182 -0.16 20.73 7.87
CA ARG A 182 0.40 19.73 8.79
C ARG A 182 1.72 19.12 8.37
N ASP A 183 2.28 19.59 7.25
CA ASP A 183 3.47 19.01 6.59
C ASP A 183 3.31 17.50 6.32
N ILE A 184 2.13 17.12 5.84
CA ILE A 184 1.78 15.74 5.43
C ILE A 184 1.71 15.68 3.91
N GLU A 185 2.39 14.70 3.31
CA GLU A 185 2.29 14.43 1.87
C GLU A 185 0.96 13.76 1.55
N ILE A 186 0.16 14.39 0.69
CA ILE A 186 -1.07 13.80 0.17
C ILE A 186 -0.78 13.09 -1.15
N ARG A 187 -1.18 11.83 -1.25
CA ARG A 187 -1.02 11.00 -2.45
C ARG A 187 -2.35 10.61 -3.03
N TYR A 188 -2.68 11.16 -4.18
CA TYR A 188 -3.87 10.77 -4.92
C TYR A 188 -3.57 9.58 -5.80
N ILE A 189 -4.41 8.54 -5.70
CA ILE A 189 -4.28 7.28 -6.42
C ILE A 189 -5.42 7.18 -7.42
N GLU A 190 -5.11 7.03 -8.70
CA GLU A 190 -6.12 6.72 -9.70
C GLU A 190 -6.82 5.39 -9.38
N PHE A 191 -8.15 5.38 -9.44
CA PHE A 191 -8.97 4.21 -9.12
C PHE A 191 -8.62 3.02 -10.03
N MET A 192 -8.32 1.87 -9.46
CA MET A 192 -7.86 0.66 -10.14
C MET A 192 -8.90 -0.47 -10.06
N PRO A 193 -8.95 -1.40 -11.05
CA PRO A 193 -9.88 -2.54 -11.10
C PRO A 193 -9.46 -3.66 -10.12
N LEU A 194 -9.59 -3.42 -8.82
CA LEU A 194 -9.21 -4.33 -7.73
C LEU A 194 -10.33 -4.51 -6.71
N ASP A 195 -11.51 -3.98 -7.01
CA ASP A 195 -12.68 -4.14 -6.17
C ASP A 195 -13.29 -5.53 -6.30
N ALA A 196 -13.91 -6.00 -5.21
CA ALA A 196 -14.48 -7.34 -5.13
C ALA A 196 -15.82 -7.49 -5.88
N GLN A 197 -16.41 -6.39 -6.34
CA GLN A 197 -17.77 -6.36 -6.92
C GLN A 197 -17.79 -5.99 -8.40
N GLY A 198 -16.64 -5.75 -9.03
CA GLY A 198 -16.56 -5.34 -10.43
C GLY A 198 -17.13 -3.94 -10.69
N LEU A 199 -17.04 -3.05 -9.72
CA LEU A 199 -17.58 -1.68 -9.80
C LEU A 199 -16.66 -0.72 -10.55
N TRP A 200 -15.46 -1.16 -10.87
CA TRP A 200 -14.51 -0.34 -11.60
C TRP A 200 -15.00 -0.08 -13.03
N ASP A 201 -14.93 1.19 -13.39
CA ASP A 201 -15.15 1.67 -14.74
C ASP A 201 -14.10 2.75 -15.03
N ARG A 202 -13.62 2.81 -16.26
CA ARG A 202 -12.64 3.80 -16.69
C ARG A 202 -13.17 5.23 -16.55
N ASP A 203 -14.45 5.44 -16.78
CA ASP A 203 -15.12 6.75 -16.66
C ASP A 203 -15.21 7.23 -15.20
N ARG A 204 -15.01 6.36 -14.24
CA ARG A 204 -14.93 6.67 -12.81
C ARG A 204 -13.53 7.02 -12.32
N VAL A 205 -12.53 6.95 -13.18
CA VAL A 205 -11.15 7.31 -12.83
C VAL A 205 -11.00 8.83 -12.91
N LEU A 206 -10.66 9.46 -11.80
CA LEU A 206 -10.23 10.87 -11.79
C LEU A 206 -8.73 10.90 -12.06
N LEU A 207 -8.37 11.42 -13.24
CA LEU A 207 -6.99 11.36 -13.73
C LEU A 207 -6.07 12.35 -13.00
N ALA A 208 -4.81 11.99 -12.88
CA ALA A 208 -3.78 12.79 -12.22
C ALA A 208 -3.67 14.22 -12.80
N ASP A 209 -3.74 14.37 -14.12
CA ASP A 209 -3.66 15.69 -14.78
C ASP A 209 -4.86 16.58 -14.44
N THR A 210 -6.06 15.99 -14.30
CA THR A 210 -7.25 16.72 -13.87
C THR A 210 -7.09 17.22 -12.41
N MET A 211 -6.62 16.36 -11.52
CA MET A 211 -6.37 16.72 -10.11
C MET A 211 -5.28 17.78 -9.99
N LEU A 212 -4.21 17.67 -10.78
CA LEU A 212 -3.14 18.66 -10.83
C LEU A 212 -3.68 20.04 -11.25
N ALA A 213 -4.51 20.09 -12.30
CA ALA A 213 -5.15 21.33 -12.76
C ALA A 213 -6.08 21.93 -11.69
N MET A 214 -6.87 21.10 -10.99
CA MET A 214 -7.72 21.55 -9.88
C MET A 214 -6.89 22.20 -8.76
N LEU A 215 -5.81 21.57 -8.35
CA LEU A 215 -4.92 22.08 -7.29
C LEU A 215 -4.21 23.36 -7.72
N ALA A 216 -3.72 23.41 -8.95
CA ALA A 216 -3.06 24.60 -9.49
C ALA A 216 -3.99 25.81 -9.54
N LYS A 217 -5.27 25.59 -9.89
CA LYS A 217 -6.29 26.65 -9.93
C LYS A 217 -6.66 27.16 -8.55
N GLU A 218 -6.86 26.26 -7.56
CA GLU A 218 -7.49 26.59 -6.29
C GLU A 218 -6.49 26.91 -5.15
N ILE A 219 -5.23 26.47 -5.29
CA ILE A 219 -4.19 26.68 -4.28
C ILE A 219 -3.00 27.46 -4.88
N GLY A 220 -2.51 27.02 -6.03
CA GLY A 220 -1.37 27.63 -6.70
C GLY A 220 -0.57 26.62 -7.54
N PRO A 221 0.37 27.10 -8.36
CA PRO A 221 1.16 26.25 -9.25
C PRO A 221 1.91 25.17 -8.51
N LEU A 222 2.05 24.01 -9.16
CA LEU A 222 2.85 22.88 -8.66
C LEU A 222 3.98 22.56 -9.64
N GLU A 223 5.15 22.29 -9.10
CA GLU A 223 6.34 21.89 -9.84
C GLU A 223 6.70 20.45 -9.50
N GLU A 224 7.04 19.65 -10.50
CA GLU A 224 7.51 18.28 -10.27
C GLU A 224 8.84 18.32 -9.52
N VAL A 225 8.97 17.49 -8.47
CA VAL A 225 10.20 17.39 -7.70
C VAL A 225 11.26 16.69 -8.56
N PRO A 226 12.39 17.36 -8.86
CA PRO A 226 13.48 16.75 -9.61
C PRO A 226 14.14 15.62 -8.81
N ASP A 227 14.90 14.75 -9.48
CA ASP A 227 15.76 13.71 -8.87
C ASP A 227 15.03 12.73 -7.93
N ARG A 228 13.74 12.51 -8.14
CA ARG A 228 12.96 11.51 -7.42
C ARG A 228 13.46 10.08 -7.71
N ASP A 229 13.27 9.15 -6.77
CA ASP A 229 13.49 7.72 -7.03
C ASP A 229 12.55 7.26 -8.17
N PRO A 230 13.04 6.88 -9.34
CA PRO A 230 12.20 6.49 -10.49
C PRO A 230 11.37 5.23 -10.19
N ARG A 231 11.73 4.45 -9.14
CA ARG A 231 11.00 3.26 -8.68
C ARG A 231 9.83 3.59 -7.75
N ALA A 232 9.77 4.86 -7.26
CA ALA A 232 8.65 5.32 -6.45
C ALA A 232 7.34 5.30 -7.24
N PRO A 233 6.19 4.85 -6.65
CA PRO A 233 4.93 4.79 -7.38
C PRO A 233 4.31 6.16 -7.64
N ALA A 234 4.64 7.16 -6.82
CA ALA A 234 4.11 8.51 -6.93
C ALA A 234 5.07 9.42 -7.69
N THR A 235 4.54 10.21 -8.63
CA THR A 235 5.19 11.41 -9.11
C THR A 235 4.93 12.50 -8.08
N GLU A 236 5.99 13.05 -7.50
CA GLU A 236 5.91 14.04 -6.42
C GLU A 236 5.99 15.45 -6.98
N TYR A 237 5.14 16.33 -6.45
CA TYR A 237 5.07 17.75 -6.77
C TYR A 237 5.16 18.57 -5.48
N ARG A 238 5.69 19.78 -5.61
CA ARG A 238 5.72 20.80 -4.58
C ARG A 238 5.01 22.05 -5.08
N PHE A 239 4.26 22.72 -4.23
CA PHE A 239 3.72 24.03 -4.58
C PHE A 239 4.86 25.05 -4.71
N SER A 240 4.73 26.01 -5.67
CA SER A 240 5.76 26.99 -5.98
C SER A 240 6.10 27.92 -4.80
N ASP A 241 5.22 28.04 -3.81
CA ASP A 241 5.50 28.74 -2.55
C ASP A 241 6.35 27.91 -1.56
N GLY A 242 6.74 26.69 -1.93
CA GLY A 242 7.57 25.79 -1.13
C GLY A 242 6.84 25.04 -0.02
N VAL A 243 5.53 25.30 0.20
CA VAL A 243 4.76 24.69 1.29
C VAL A 243 3.88 23.55 0.79
N GLY A 244 4.06 22.36 1.37
CA GLY A 244 3.27 21.16 1.08
C GLY A 244 3.76 20.36 -0.12
N ARG A 245 3.49 19.06 -0.07
CA ARG A 245 3.88 18.07 -1.08
C ARG A 245 2.65 17.26 -1.51
N ILE A 246 2.53 17.04 -2.81
CA ILE A 246 1.48 16.24 -3.43
C ILE A 246 2.11 15.13 -4.25
N GLY A 247 1.62 13.91 -4.13
CA GLY A 247 2.01 12.79 -4.96
C GLY A 247 0.85 12.33 -5.83
N PHE A 248 1.11 11.98 -7.08
CA PHE A 248 0.12 11.31 -7.93
C PHE A 248 0.58 9.90 -8.27
N ILE A 249 -0.24 8.90 -7.91
CA ILE A 249 -0.05 7.51 -8.30
C ILE A 249 -0.95 7.24 -9.50
N ALA A 250 -0.47 7.64 -10.66
CA ALA A 250 -1.17 7.59 -11.94
C ALA A 250 -1.14 6.17 -12.54
N SER A 251 -1.73 5.20 -11.83
CA SER A 251 -1.68 3.78 -12.19
C SER A 251 -2.38 3.45 -13.49
N VAL A 252 -3.36 4.26 -13.90
CA VAL A 252 -4.17 4.06 -15.11
C VAL A 252 -3.67 4.93 -16.26
N SER A 253 -3.48 6.23 -16.02
CA SER A 253 -3.09 7.17 -17.09
C SER A 253 -1.60 7.11 -17.44
N ARG A 254 -0.72 6.95 -16.45
CA ARG A 254 0.74 6.91 -16.60
C ARG A 254 1.36 5.78 -15.75
N PRO A 255 1.19 4.50 -16.15
CA PRO A 255 1.70 3.37 -15.38
C PRO A 255 3.22 3.43 -15.18
N PHE A 256 3.66 3.24 -13.94
CA PHE A 256 5.07 3.25 -13.52
C PHE A 256 5.70 1.85 -13.50
N CYS A 257 5.19 0.92 -14.28
CA CYS A 257 5.57 -0.50 -14.29
C CYS A 257 7.03 -0.73 -14.72
N LEU A 258 7.55 0.08 -15.63
CA LEU A 258 8.92 -0.06 -16.16
C LEU A 258 10.02 0.02 -15.09
N ASN A 259 9.74 0.71 -13.97
CA ASN A 259 10.67 0.86 -12.85
C ASN A 259 10.17 0.15 -11.57
N CYS A 260 9.16 -0.71 -11.67
CA CYS A 260 8.53 -1.32 -10.51
C CYS A 260 9.47 -2.32 -9.80
N ASN A 261 9.81 -2.03 -8.55
CA ASN A 261 10.69 -2.83 -7.69
C ASN A 261 9.95 -3.68 -6.65
N ARG A 262 8.61 -3.86 -6.77
CA ARG A 262 7.79 -4.45 -5.72
C ARG A 262 7.49 -5.91 -5.96
N ILE A 263 7.54 -6.69 -4.87
CA ILE A 263 6.96 -8.02 -4.73
C ILE A 263 6.01 -8.02 -3.53
N ARG A 264 5.11 -9.00 -3.44
CA ARG A 264 4.09 -9.07 -2.40
C ARG A 264 3.98 -10.47 -1.83
N LEU A 265 3.86 -10.55 -0.49
CA LEU A 265 3.48 -11.77 0.22
C LEU A 265 2.11 -11.54 0.83
N THR A 266 1.14 -12.39 0.46
CA THR A 266 -0.22 -12.35 1.02
C THR A 266 -0.23 -12.94 2.43
N SER A 267 -1.27 -12.64 3.20
CA SER A 267 -1.41 -13.13 4.57
C SER A 267 -1.52 -14.65 4.68
N ASP A 268 -1.95 -15.33 3.62
CA ASP A 268 -2.03 -16.79 3.50
C ASP A 268 -0.80 -17.40 2.81
N GLY A 269 0.29 -16.63 2.64
CA GLY A 269 1.58 -17.11 2.17
C GLY A 269 1.68 -17.38 0.67
N LYS A 270 0.95 -16.61 -0.14
CA LYS A 270 1.12 -16.58 -1.59
C LYS A 270 2.02 -15.42 -2.00
N LEU A 271 3.07 -15.72 -2.77
CA LEU A 271 3.97 -14.70 -3.32
C LEU A 271 3.45 -14.26 -4.68
N ARG A 272 3.47 -12.93 -4.91
CA ARG A 272 2.98 -12.29 -6.14
C ARG A 272 4.01 -11.30 -6.65
N TYR A 273 4.35 -11.36 -7.91
CA TYR A 273 5.24 -10.42 -8.56
C TYR A 273 4.58 -9.08 -8.92
N CYS A 274 3.25 -9.05 -9.03
CA CYS A 274 2.48 -7.86 -9.38
C CYS A 274 1.17 -7.81 -8.59
N LEU A 275 0.61 -6.62 -8.40
CA LEU A 275 -0.73 -6.42 -7.85
C LEU A 275 -1.80 -7.09 -8.72
N PHE A 276 -1.60 -7.04 -10.04
CA PHE A 276 -2.48 -7.60 -11.06
C PHE A 276 -2.09 -9.02 -11.53
N ALA A 277 -1.11 -9.66 -10.88
CA ALA A 277 -0.76 -11.04 -11.23
C ALA A 277 -1.98 -11.96 -11.10
N ILE A 278 -2.16 -12.86 -12.05
CA ILE A 278 -3.18 -13.89 -12.03
C ILE A 278 -2.67 -15.08 -11.24
N ASP A 279 -1.42 -15.46 -11.49
CA ASP A 279 -0.76 -16.59 -10.84
C ASP A 279 -0.11 -16.20 -9.52
N GLU A 280 0.04 -17.19 -8.63
CA GLU A 280 0.60 -17.03 -7.30
C GLU A 280 1.54 -18.20 -6.98
N THR A 281 2.67 -17.91 -6.32
CA THR A 281 3.62 -18.94 -5.86
C THR A 281 3.33 -19.27 -4.40
N ASP A 282 3.07 -20.53 -4.07
CA ASP A 282 2.86 -20.97 -2.69
C ASP A 282 4.19 -21.08 -1.94
N VAL A 283 4.40 -20.17 -0.97
CA VAL A 283 5.55 -20.23 -0.06
C VAL A 283 5.16 -20.72 1.34
N ARG A 284 3.86 -20.74 1.68
CA ARG A 284 3.41 -21.24 2.97
C ARG A 284 3.74 -22.71 3.17
N SER A 285 3.50 -23.55 2.16
CA SER A 285 3.82 -24.96 2.23
C SER A 285 5.32 -25.15 2.48
N LEU A 286 6.18 -24.42 1.78
CA LEU A 286 7.63 -24.46 2.02
C LEU A 286 8.01 -24.04 3.45
N LEU A 287 7.36 -23.02 4.00
CA LEU A 287 7.62 -22.54 5.36
C LEU A 287 7.20 -23.55 6.43
N ARG A 288 6.13 -24.32 6.21
CA ARG A 288 5.51 -25.24 7.18
C ARG A 288 6.01 -26.67 7.10
N GLU A 289 6.30 -27.16 5.90
CA GLU A 289 6.67 -28.55 5.65
C GLU A 289 8.19 -28.80 5.72
N GLY A 290 8.92 -27.88 6.35
CA GLY A 290 10.38 -28.02 6.52
C GLY A 290 11.19 -27.70 5.28
N GLY A 291 10.62 -26.98 4.33
CA GLY A 291 11.35 -26.49 3.15
C GLY A 291 12.60 -25.71 3.53
N SER A 292 13.72 -25.98 2.84
CA SER A 292 14.97 -25.28 3.07
C SER A 292 14.89 -23.81 2.67
N ASP A 293 15.77 -22.97 3.22
CA ASP A 293 15.86 -21.57 2.83
C ASP A 293 16.23 -21.42 1.34
N ASP A 294 16.98 -22.38 0.78
CA ASP A 294 17.29 -22.41 -0.67
C ASP A 294 16.06 -22.71 -1.52
N ALA A 295 15.14 -23.58 -1.07
CA ALA A 295 13.88 -23.81 -1.75
C ALA A 295 13.01 -22.54 -1.75
N ILE A 296 12.99 -21.80 -0.64
CA ILE A 296 12.26 -20.52 -0.56
C ILE A 296 12.92 -19.47 -1.47
N ARG A 297 14.27 -19.38 -1.50
CA ARG A 297 14.99 -18.50 -2.44
C ARG A 297 14.68 -18.84 -3.91
N ALA A 298 14.61 -20.11 -4.24
CA ALA A 298 14.26 -20.57 -5.59
C ALA A 298 12.84 -20.16 -5.96
N ALA A 299 11.86 -20.32 -5.05
CA ALA A 299 10.48 -19.89 -5.24
C ALA A 299 10.36 -18.36 -5.45
N ILE A 300 11.12 -17.57 -4.67
CA ILE A 300 11.15 -16.10 -4.84
C ILE A 300 11.71 -15.74 -6.22
N ARG A 301 12.82 -16.35 -6.66
CA ARG A 301 13.40 -16.10 -7.98
C ARG A 301 12.44 -16.48 -9.10
N SER A 302 11.81 -17.66 -9.03
CA SER A 302 10.83 -18.11 -10.01
C SER A 302 9.67 -17.12 -10.13
N CYS A 303 9.07 -16.72 -9.01
CA CYS A 303 8.00 -15.74 -9.00
C CYS A 303 8.42 -14.42 -9.65
N VAL A 304 9.62 -13.93 -9.36
CA VAL A 304 10.10 -12.65 -9.92
C VAL A 304 10.43 -12.75 -11.40
N SER A 305 10.94 -13.89 -11.89
CA SER A 305 11.23 -14.09 -13.32
C SER A 305 9.98 -14.08 -14.20
N GLU A 306 8.81 -14.39 -13.63
CA GLU A 306 7.52 -14.35 -14.31
C GLU A 306 6.89 -12.95 -14.37
N LYS A 307 7.54 -11.95 -13.75
CA LYS A 307 6.99 -10.60 -13.67
C LYS A 307 6.83 -9.97 -15.05
N TRP A 308 5.63 -9.49 -15.32
CA TRP A 308 5.29 -8.81 -16.57
C TRP A 308 6.01 -7.46 -16.72
N ILE A 309 6.19 -7.02 -17.96
CA ILE A 309 6.72 -5.67 -18.24
C ILE A 309 5.82 -4.58 -17.64
N GLY A 310 4.51 -4.78 -17.68
CA GLY A 310 3.51 -3.89 -17.12
C GLY A 310 2.15 -4.57 -17.01
N HIS A 311 1.24 -3.98 -16.24
CA HIS A 311 -0.16 -4.41 -16.25
C HIS A 311 -0.85 -3.92 -17.53
N GLU A 312 -1.88 -4.63 -17.97
CA GLU A 312 -2.58 -4.35 -19.21
C GLU A 312 -3.92 -3.64 -19.02
N ILE A 313 -4.11 -2.82 -17.96
CA ILE A 313 -5.39 -2.13 -17.66
C ILE A 313 -5.94 -1.34 -18.85
N ASN A 314 -5.05 -0.80 -19.68
CA ASN A 314 -5.42 -0.02 -20.86
C ASN A 314 -5.56 -0.86 -22.15
N SER A 315 -5.46 -2.17 -22.04
CA SER A 315 -5.55 -3.12 -23.16
C SER A 315 -6.86 -3.88 -23.13
N ALA A 316 -7.37 -4.26 -24.30
CA ALA A 316 -8.52 -5.18 -24.42
C ALA A 316 -8.23 -6.59 -23.86
N ARG A 317 -6.96 -6.92 -23.59
CA ARG A 317 -6.53 -8.20 -23.01
C ARG A 317 -6.52 -8.18 -21.48
N PHE A 318 -6.85 -7.06 -20.85
CA PHE A 318 -6.82 -6.96 -19.39
C PHE A 318 -7.80 -7.92 -18.74
N VAL A 319 -7.28 -8.76 -17.85
CA VAL A 319 -8.07 -9.65 -16.99
C VAL A 319 -7.86 -9.19 -15.55
N PRO A 320 -8.91 -8.81 -14.83
CA PRO A 320 -8.82 -8.49 -13.40
C PRO A 320 -8.27 -9.69 -12.61
N PRO A 321 -7.42 -9.45 -11.59
CA PRO A 321 -6.95 -10.53 -10.75
C PRO A 321 -8.13 -11.20 -10.00
N PRO A 322 -8.05 -12.52 -9.74
CA PRO A 322 -9.13 -13.24 -9.07
C PRO A 322 -9.28 -12.85 -7.59
N ARG A 323 -8.26 -12.21 -7.01
CA ARG A 323 -8.27 -11.74 -5.64
C ARG A 323 -8.52 -10.23 -5.58
N PRO A 324 -9.46 -9.77 -4.73
CA PRO A 324 -9.64 -8.35 -4.45
C PRO A 324 -8.52 -7.80 -3.56
N MET A 325 -8.43 -6.46 -3.51
CA MET A 325 -7.35 -5.72 -2.85
C MET A 325 -7.09 -6.16 -1.40
N TYR A 326 -8.14 -6.35 -0.60
CA TYR A 326 -8.00 -6.71 0.83
C TYR A 326 -7.36 -8.08 1.06
N SER A 327 -7.48 -9.01 0.12
CA SER A 327 -6.88 -10.34 0.22
C SER A 327 -5.47 -10.42 -0.35
N ILE A 328 -5.08 -9.44 -1.18
CA ILE A 328 -3.72 -9.31 -1.71
C ILE A 328 -2.82 -8.56 -0.73
N GLY A 329 -3.37 -7.54 -0.09
CA GLY A 329 -2.64 -6.59 0.73
C GLY A 329 -2.16 -5.37 -0.07
N GLY A 330 -2.88 -4.28 0.07
CA GLY A 330 -2.73 -3.03 -0.67
C GLY A 330 -1.86 -1.97 -0.05
#